data_f8cf698e9593b4e0049d2f862947c3aa
#
_entry.id   f8cf698e9593b4e0049d2f862947c3aa
#
_cell.length_a   1.000
_cell.length_b   1.000
_cell.length_c   1.000
_cell.angle_alpha   90.00
_cell.angle_beta   90.00
_cell.angle_gamma   90.00
#
_symmetry.space_group_name_H-M   'P 1'
#
loop_
_entity.id
_entity.type
_entity.pdbx_description
1 polymer ?
#
loop_
_entity_poly.entity_id
_entity_poly.type
_entity_poly.pdbx_seq_one_letter_code
_entity_poly.pdbx_strand_id
1 'polypeptide(L)'
;MLFAFRTPPSYAKLLKDAGFDILSVANNHSYDFHEQGFKDTIKNIDSNGMQAVGKRDQIVYKNVKGVNFAFIGFSNYGEVHNSLLELKAGAAVVKKAKEKADIVVISVHAGAEGSGAINVRNKTEFFYGENRGNMVLFSRTMIDAGADLILGHGPHVMRALELYKGKLIAYSLGNFMGYRTLSTAGELGQSLI
;
A
#
# COMPACT_ATOMS: atom_id res chain seq x y z
N MET A 1 -10.59 16.28 11.51
CA MET A 1 -9.70 15.89 10.40
C MET A 1 -9.06 17.15 9.85
N LEU A 2 -7.74 17.19 9.76
CA LEU A 2 -7.00 18.36 9.25
C LEU A 2 -6.94 18.37 7.72
N PHE A 3 -6.97 17.19 7.11
CA PHE A 3 -6.85 17.01 5.66
C PHE A 3 -7.87 15.99 5.16
N ALA A 4 -8.50 16.27 4.03
CA ALA A 4 -9.36 15.36 3.30
C ALA A 4 -9.07 15.48 1.80
N PHE A 5 -8.77 14.36 1.15
CA PHE A 5 -8.35 14.34 -0.24
C PHE A 5 -9.40 13.70 -1.13
N ARG A 6 -9.66 14.34 -2.27
CA ARG A 6 -10.51 13.78 -3.32
C ARG A 6 -10.02 14.20 -4.70
N THR A 7 -10.31 13.38 -5.67
CA THR A 7 -10.03 13.62 -7.08
C THR A 7 -11.31 13.44 -7.91
N PRO A 8 -11.54 14.23 -8.95
CA PRO A 8 -12.70 14.02 -9.82
C PRO A 8 -12.72 12.60 -10.38
N PRO A 9 -13.87 11.90 -10.41
CA PRO A 9 -13.99 10.52 -10.92
C PRO A 9 -13.44 10.32 -12.32
N SER A 10 -13.53 11.35 -13.18
CA SER A 10 -12.97 11.32 -14.55
C SER A 10 -11.47 11.06 -14.61
N TYR A 11 -10.72 11.29 -13.53
CA TYR A 11 -9.28 11.05 -13.50
C TYR A 11 -8.93 9.57 -13.42
N ALA A 12 -9.86 8.68 -13.06
CA ALA A 12 -9.65 7.24 -13.12
C ALA A 12 -9.29 6.78 -14.55
N LYS A 13 -9.93 7.39 -15.57
CA LYS A 13 -9.58 7.11 -16.97
C LYS A 13 -8.13 7.47 -17.30
N LEU A 14 -7.61 8.56 -16.78
CA LEU A 14 -6.22 8.97 -17.04
C LEU A 14 -5.21 7.96 -16.48
N LEU A 15 -5.50 7.37 -15.32
CA LEU A 15 -4.68 6.31 -14.74
C LEU A 15 -4.71 5.06 -15.63
N LYS A 16 -5.89 4.68 -16.13
CA LYS A 16 -6.00 3.56 -17.07
C LYS A 16 -5.25 3.81 -18.38
N ASP A 17 -5.40 4.99 -18.95
CA ASP A 17 -4.70 5.39 -20.18
C ASP A 17 -3.17 5.43 -19.98
N ALA A 18 -2.70 5.73 -18.76
CA ALA A 18 -1.29 5.66 -18.38
C ALA A 18 -0.77 4.22 -18.15
N GLY A 19 -1.64 3.20 -18.25
CA GLY A 19 -1.26 1.79 -18.17
C GLY A 19 -1.42 1.15 -16.79
N PHE A 20 -2.05 1.82 -15.81
CA PHE A 20 -2.32 1.18 -14.52
C PHE A 20 -3.40 0.10 -14.65
N ASP A 21 -3.16 -1.03 -14.00
CA ASP A 21 -4.08 -2.17 -13.93
C ASP A 21 -4.63 -2.41 -12.54
N ILE A 22 -3.84 -2.12 -11.50
CA ILE A 22 -4.19 -2.33 -10.10
C ILE A 22 -3.85 -1.09 -9.30
N LEU A 23 -4.79 -0.63 -8.48
CA LEU A 23 -4.60 0.52 -7.59
C LEU A 23 -4.85 0.12 -6.14
N SER A 24 -3.87 0.39 -5.26
CA SER A 24 -4.08 0.19 -3.83
C SER A 24 -4.90 1.33 -3.25
N VAL A 25 -5.99 0.97 -2.57
CA VAL A 25 -6.82 1.89 -1.78
C VAL A 25 -6.56 1.75 -0.28
N ALA A 26 -5.61 0.90 0.12
CA ALA A 26 -5.23 0.73 1.51
C ALA A 26 -4.28 1.85 1.95
N ASN A 27 -4.83 2.94 2.46
CA ASN A 27 -4.08 4.08 3.01
C ASN A 27 -4.91 4.81 4.08
N ASN A 28 -4.30 5.76 4.77
CA ASN A 28 -4.93 6.53 5.84
C ASN A 28 -5.96 7.57 5.36
N HIS A 29 -6.03 7.86 4.06
CA HIS A 29 -6.96 8.83 3.45
C HIS A 29 -8.08 8.18 2.62
N SER A 30 -8.12 6.87 2.52
CA SER A 30 -9.13 6.17 1.72
C SER A 30 -10.56 6.34 2.25
N TYR A 31 -10.70 6.73 3.52
CA TYR A 31 -11.98 6.87 4.20
C TYR A 31 -12.31 8.33 4.58
N ASP A 32 -11.62 9.31 4.00
CA ASP A 32 -11.82 10.74 4.25
C ASP A 32 -13.26 11.21 4.00
N PHE A 33 -13.95 10.58 3.07
CA PHE A 33 -15.36 10.79 2.75
C PHE A 33 -16.23 9.60 3.15
N HIS A 34 -15.85 8.90 4.22
CA HIS A 34 -16.56 7.77 4.81
C HIS A 34 -16.81 6.62 3.82
N GLU A 35 -17.74 5.76 4.16
CA GLU A 35 -18.05 4.55 3.40
C GLU A 35 -18.47 4.85 1.95
N GLN A 36 -19.24 5.93 1.74
CA GLN A 36 -19.70 6.32 0.40
C GLN A 36 -18.51 6.70 -0.49
N GLY A 37 -17.61 7.56 -0.01
CA GLY A 37 -16.41 7.96 -0.77
C GLY A 37 -15.49 6.78 -1.09
N PHE A 38 -15.35 5.86 -0.15
CA PHE A 38 -14.57 4.63 -0.35
C PHE A 38 -15.19 3.73 -1.43
N LYS A 39 -16.52 3.51 -1.36
CA LYS A 39 -17.25 2.73 -2.38
C LYS A 39 -17.20 3.39 -3.75
N ASP A 40 -17.36 4.71 -3.82
CA ASP A 40 -17.30 5.46 -5.07
C ASP A 40 -15.89 5.38 -5.70
N THR A 41 -14.84 5.46 -4.89
CA THR A 41 -13.45 5.29 -5.35
C THR A 41 -13.26 3.91 -6.01
N ILE A 42 -13.66 2.84 -5.34
CA ILE A 42 -13.55 1.47 -5.87
C ILE A 42 -14.36 1.32 -7.15
N LYS A 43 -15.63 1.79 -7.15
CA LYS A 43 -16.49 1.74 -8.33
C LYS A 43 -15.87 2.46 -9.53
N ASN A 44 -15.26 3.63 -9.33
CA ASN A 44 -14.63 4.38 -10.41
C ASN A 44 -13.36 3.70 -10.93
N ILE A 45 -12.56 3.05 -10.07
CA ILE A 45 -11.43 2.22 -10.48
C ILE A 45 -11.91 1.04 -11.34
N ASP A 46 -12.84 0.26 -10.83
CA ASP A 46 -13.33 -0.97 -11.47
C ASP A 46 -14.03 -0.66 -12.80
N SER A 47 -14.86 0.40 -12.86
CA SER A 47 -15.58 0.80 -14.07
C SER A 47 -14.68 1.32 -15.20
N ASN A 48 -13.42 1.66 -14.91
CA ASN A 48 -12.41 2.03 -15.89
C ASN A 48 -11.48 0.86 -16.26
N GLY A 49 -11.84 -0.39 -15.92
CA GLY A 49 -11.08 -1.58 -16.31
C GLY A 49 -9.78 -1.78 -15.51
N MET A 50 -9.68 -1.17 -14.34
CA MET A 50 -8.64 -1.44 -13.35
C MET A 50 -9.23 -2.27 -12.21
N GLN A 51 -8.40 -2.70 -11.25
CA GLN A 51 -8.84 -3.39 -10.04
C GLN A 51 -8.38 -2.63 -8.79
N ALA A 52 -9.30 -2.40 -7.85
CA ALA A 52 -8.95 -1.85 -6.55
C ALA A 52 -8.53 -2.97 -5.60
N VAL A 53 -7.39 -2.81 -4.92
CA VAL A 53 -6.92 -3.72 -3.86
C VAL A 53 -6.80 -2.97 -2.54
N GLY A 54 -7.24 -3.61 -1.44
CA GLY A 54 -7.05 -3.02 -0.12
C GLY A 54 -8.25 -3.10 0.83
N LYS A 55 -9.36 -3.71 0.43
CA LYS A 55 -10.42 -4.04 1.40
C LYS A 55 -9.95 -5.11 2.38
N ARG A 56 -10.53 -5.13 3.57
CA ARG A 56 -10.28 -6.18 4.57
C ARG A 56 -10.58 -7.56 3.98
N ASP A 57 -9.70 -8.52 4.22
CA ASP A 57 -9.75 -9.91 3.73
C ASP A 57 -9.74 -10.08 2.20
N GLN A 58 -9.55 -8.99 1.44
CA GLN A 58 -9.49 -9.03 -0.02
C GLN A 58 -8.13 -9.53 -0.50
N ILE A 59 -8.17 -10.46 -1.46
CA ILE A 59 -7.03 -10.85 -2.30
C ILE A 59 -7.46 -10.65 -3.75
N VAL A 60 -6.70 -9.87 -4.50
CA VAL A 60 -6.92 -9.67 -5.95
C VAL A 60 -5.97 -10.58 -6.70
N TYR A 61 -6.50 -11.45 -7.54
CA TYR A 61 -5.71 -12.35 -8.38
C TYR A 61 -5.69 -11.85 -9.82
N LYS A 62 -4.52 -11.94 -10.45
CA LYS A 62 -4.35 -11.59 -11.87
C LYS A 62 -3.37 -12.55 -12.53
N ASN A 63 -3.76 -13.16 -13.64
CA ASN A 63 -2.82 -13.89 -14.48
C ASN A 63 -2.16 -12.94 -15.48
N VAL A 64 -0.84 -12.93 -15.52
CA VAL A 64 -0.05 -12.14 -16.44
C VAL A 64 0.94 -13.06 -17.15
N LYS A 65 0.71 -13.30 -18.44
CA LYS A 65 1.57 -14.15 -19.28
C LYS A 65 1.83 -15.55 -18.69
N GLY A 66 0.81 -16.15 -18.09
CA GLY A 66 0.87 -17.49 -17.48
C GLY A 66 1.33 -17.53 -16.02
N VAL A 67 1.75 -16.42 -15.43
CA VAL A 67 2.10 -16.32 -14.01
C VAL A 67 0.91 -15.79 -13.23
N ASN A 68 0.54 -16.47 -12.15
CA ASN A 68 -0.56 -16.08 -11.27
C ASN A 68 -0.04 -15.17 -10.15
N PHE A 69 -0.46 -13.93 -10.17
CA PHE A 69 -0.18 -12.95 -9.11
C PHE A 69 -1.34 -12.86 -8.12
N ALA A 70 -1.01 -12.66 -6.85
CA ALA A 70 -1.95 -12.20 -5.83
C ALA A 70 -1.48 -10.85 -5.28
N PHE A 71 -2.42 -9.90 -5.14
CA PHE A 71 -2.17 -8.58 -4.59
C PHE A 71 -2.99 -8.40 -3.32
N ILE A 72 -2.36 -7.88 -2.26
CA ILE A 72 -2.99 -7.63 -0.97
C ILE A 72 -2.61 -6.24 -0.49
N GLY A 73 -3.61 -5.44 -0.06
CA GLY A 73 -3.39 -4.13 0.52
C GLY A 73 -3.46 -4.16 2.05
N PHE A 74 -2.56 -3.44 2.71
CA PHE A 74 -2.50 -3.27 4.17
C PHE A 74 -2.38 -1.80 4.56
N SER A 75 -2.96 -1.42 5.69
CA SER A 75 -2.74 -0.13 6.32
C SER A 75 -2.89 -0.24 7.84
N ASN A 76 -2.73 0.88 8.57
CA ASN A 76 -3.04 0.94 10.00
C ASN A 76 -4.56 1.06 10.28
N TYR A 77 -5.40 1.29 9.27
CA TYR A 77 -6.86 1.38 9.37
C TYR A 77 -7.53 -0.01 9.26
N GLY A 78 -7.43 -0.80 10.35
CA GLY A 78 -7.88 -2.20 10.37
C GLY A 78 -9.38 -2.42 10.25
N GLU A 79 -10.22 -1.41 10.43
CA GLU A 79 -11.68 -1.53 10.23
C GLU A 79 -12.05 -1.67 8.75
N VAL A 80 -11.28 -1.04 7.86
CA VAL A 80 -11.54 -0.97 6.42
C VAL A 80 -10.61 -1.87 5.63
N HIS A 81 -9.35 -1.97 6.07
CA HIS A 81 -8.26 -2.66 5.40
C HIS A 81 -7.74 -3.85 6.21
N ASN A 82 -6.92 -4.70 5.60
CA ASN A 82 -6.10 -5.61 6.37
C ASN A 82 -5.15 -4.77 7.24
N SER A 83 -5.14 -5.05 8.54
CA SER A 83 -4.32 -4.28 9.48
C SER A 83 -2.88 -4.78 9.50
N LEU A 84 -1.95 -3.86 9.28
CA LEU A 84 -0.52 -4.16 9.48
C LEU A 84 -0.16 -4.37 10.96
N LEU A 85 -1.05 -3.99 11.89
CA LEU A 85 -0.88 -4.20 13.33
C LEU A 85 -1.32 -5.61 13.77
N GLU A 86 -2.15 -6.30 12.96
CA GLU A 86 -2.68 -7.63 13.22
C GLU A 86 -1.83 -8.70 12.49
N LEU A 87 -0.58 -8.89 12.89
CA LEU A 87 0.39 -9.73 12.17
C LEU A 87 -0.10 -11.15 11.90
N LYS A 88 -0.77 -11.80 12.87
CA LYS A 88 -1.28 -13.16 12.70
C LYS A 88 -2.39 -13.24 11.64
N ALA A 89 -3.32 -12.29 11.65
CA ALA A 89 -4.38 -12.20 10.65
C ALA A 89 -3.80 -11.90 9.26
N GLY A 90 -2.87 -10.94 9.16
CA GLY A 90 -2.17 -10.63 7.92
C GLY A 90 -1.44 -11.85 7.35
N ALA A 91 -0.69 -12.58 8.17
CA ALA A 91 0.01 -13.79 7.75
C ALA A 91 -0.98 -14.88 7.25
N ALA A 92 -2.16 -15.01 7.83
CA ALA A 92 -3.19 -15.95 7.37
C ALA A 92 -3.69 -15.58 5.96
N VAL A 93 -3.95 -14.29 5.70
CA VAL A 93 -4.36 -13.81 4.36
C VAL A 93 -3.26 -14.08 3.32
N VAL A 94 -1.98 -13.85 3.67
CA VAL A 94 -0.84 -14.13 2.78
C VAL A 94 -0.71 -15.62 2.47
N LYS A 95 -0.83 -16.48 3.48
CA LYS A 95 -0.81 -17.95 3.27
C LYS A 95 -1.92 -18.39 2.31
N LYS A 96 -3.15 -17.91 2.52
CA LYS A 96 -4.28 -18.17 1.63
C LYS A 96 -4.03 -17.68 0.21
N ALA A 97 -3.39 -16.51 0.02
CA ALA A 97 -3.01 -16.00 -1.29
C ALA A 97 -2.02 -16.93 -1.97
N LYS A 98 -1.01 -17.40 -1.23
CA LYS A 98 0.07 -18.26 -1.76
C LYS A 98 -0.41 -19.63 -2.22
N GLU A 99 -1.54 -20.13 -1.73
CA GLU A 99 -2.16 -21.39 -2.20
C GLU A 99 -2.57 -21.33 -3.67
N LYS A 100 -2.83 -20.13 -4.23
CA LYS A 100 -3.38 -19.93 -5.58
C LYS A 100 -2.50 -19.05 -6.48
N ALA A 101 -1.42 -18.50 -5.96
CA ALA A 101 -0.56 -17.58 -6.68
C ALA A 101 0.89 -18.04 -6.68
N ASP A 102 1.55 -17.85 -7.82
CA ASP A 102 2.99 -18.04 -7.97
C ASP A 102 3.74 -16.93 -7.26
N ILE A 103 3.23 -15.70 -7.34
CA ILE A 103 3.82 -14.49 -6.76
C ILE A 103 2.77 -13.75 -5.93
N VAL A 104 3.10 -13.44 -4.67
CA VAL A 104 2.28 -12.64 -3.77
C VAL A 104 2.95 -11.29 -3.54
N VAL A 105 2.25 -10.22 -3.94
CA VAL A 105 2.68 -8.83 -3.81
C VAL A 105 1.84 -8.12 -2.75
N ILE A 106 2.52 -7.47 -1.81
CA ILE A 106 1.88 -6.66 -0.77
C ILE A 106 2.14 -5.18 -1.03
N SER A 107 1.07 -4.39 -1.08
CA SER A 107 1.12 -2.93 -0.94
C SER A 107 0.75 -2.56 0.48
N VAL A 108 1.60 -1.81 1.19
CA VAL A 108 1.36 -1.44 2.58
C VAL A 108 1.61 0.04 2.82
N HIS A 109 0.62 0.71 3.42
CA HIS A 109 0.74 2.09 3.89
C HIS A 109 1.09 2.09 5.37
N ALA A 110 2.33 2.51 5.72
CA ALA A 110 2.91 2.37 7.05
C ALA A 110 4.01 3.39 7.33
N GLY A 111 4.32 3.59 8.60
CA GLY A 111 5.45 4.39 9.06
C GLY A 111 5.13 5.87 9.28
N ALA A 112 6.00 6.55 10.00
CA ALA A 112 5.96 8.00 10.18
C ALA A 112 6.32 8.73 8.87
N GLU A 113 5.93 10.00 8.76
CA GLU A 113 6.00 10.77 7.53
C GLU A 113 7.07 11.87 7.58
N GLY A 114 7.51 12.29 6.39
CA GLY A 114 8.37 13.44 6.17
C GLY A 114 9.87 13.15 6.23
N SER A 115 10.69 14.19 6.01
CA SER A 115 12.15 14.11 5.92
C SER A 115 12.82 13.59 7.21
N GLY A 116 12.19 13.74 8.36
CA GLY A 116 12.65 13.13 9.63
C GLY A 116 12.46 11.62 9.73
N ALA A 117 11.71 11.01 8.79
CA ALA A 117 11.34 9.60 8.81
C ALA A 117 12.11 8.74 7.79
N ILE A 118 13.21 9.21 7.23
CA ILE A 118 14.01 8.52 6.21
C ILE A 118 14.57 7.19 6.72
N ASN A 119 15.02 7.16 7.97
CA ASN A 119 15.70 6.00 8.54
C ASN A 119 14.70 4.94 9.01
N VAL A 120 14.82 3.73 8.47
CA VAL A 120 14.05 2.56 8.91
C VAL A 120 14.66 1.97 10.18
N ARG A 121 13.81 1.70 11.17
CA ARG A 121 14.21 1.03 12.41
C ARG A 121 13.21 -0.09 12.72
N ASN A 122 13.68 -1.18 13.31
CA ASN A 122 12.81 -2.28 13.76
C ASN A 122 12.09 -1.89 15.07
N LYS A 123 11.18 -0.92 14.97
CA LYS A 123 10.32 -0.46 16.09
C LYS A 123 9.00 0.07 15.54
N THR A 124 7.99 0.12 16.42
CA THR A 124 6.73 0.80 16.11
C THR A 124 6.95 2.29 15.92
N GLU A 125 6.42 2.83 14.84
CA GLU A 125 6.43 4.25 14.54
C GLU A 125 5.06 4.87 14.81
N PHE A 126 5.08 6.14 15.22
CA PHE A 126 3.88 6.93 15.46
C PHE A 126 3.96 8.24 14.67
N PHE A 127 2.81 8.69 14.15
CA PHE A 127 2.71 9.97 13.48
C PHE A 127 1.37 10.63 13.83
N TYR A 128 1.38 11.87 14.32
CA TYR A 128 0.20 12.56 14.87
C TYR A 128 -0.64 11.72 15.84
N GLY A 129 0.03 10.93 16.69
CA GLY A 129 -0.63 10.04 17.66
C GLY A 129 -1.16 8.73 17.10
N GLU A 130 -1.14 8.53 15.78
CA GLU A 130 -1.53 7.27 15.16
C GLU A 130 -0.40 6.25 15.21
N ASN A 131 -0.74 5.00 15.56
CA ASN A 131 0.17 3.88 15.45
C ASN A 131 0.32 3.51 13.96
N ARG A 132 1.49 3.79 13.38
CA ARG A 132 1.82 3.52 11.97
C ARG A 132 2.58 2.20 11.78
N GLY A 133 2.66 1.38 12.83
CA GLY A 133 3.20 0.04 12.82
C GLY A 133 4.73 -0.05 12.88
N ASN A 134 5.20 -1.29 12.97
CA ASN A 134 6.60 -1.65 12.81
C ASN A 134 6.78 -2.30 11.43
N MET A 135 7.21 -1.51 10.46
CA MET A 135 7.29 -1.95 9.06
C MET A 135 8.30 -3.09 8.86
N VAL A 136 9.40 -3.12 9.66
CA VAL A 136 10.40 -4.21 9.57
C VAL A 136 9.80 -5.53 10.04
N LEU A 137 9.19 -5.52 11.23
CA LEU A 137 8.56 -6.71 11.79
C LEU A 137 7.42 -7.21 10.90
N PHE A 138 6.56 -6.29 10.43
CA PHE A 138 5.47 -6.61 9.51
C PHE A 138 5.98 -7.27 8.23
N SER A 139 6.90 -6.61 7.52
CA SER A 139 7.37 -7.07 6.21
C SER A 139 8.03 -8.45 6.29
N ARG A 140 8.90 -8.64 7.28
CA ARG A 140 9.56 -9.94 7.46
C ARG A 140 8.55 -11.04 7.84
N THR A 141 7.56 -10.73 8.67
CA THR A 141 6.47 -11.67 9.00
C THR A 141 5.66 -12.05 7.76
N MET A 142 5.37 -11.11 6.88
CA MET A 142 4.63 -11.39 5.64
C MET A 142 5.45 -12.20 4.64
N ILE A 143 6.76 -11.93 4.51
CA ILE A 143 7.67 -12.78 3.71
C ILE A 143 7.72 -14.20 4.28
N ASP A 144 7.83 -14.34 5.59
CA ASP A 144 7.82 -15.65 6.25
C ASP A 144 6.50 -16.41 6.05
N ALA A 145 5.40 -15.70 5.83
CA ALA A 145 4.09 -16.27 5.50
C ALA A 145 3.92 -16.63 4.01
N GLY A 146 4.84 -16.22 3.13
CA GLY A 146 4.84 -16.54 1.70
C GLY A 146 4.70 -15.36 0.75
N ALA A 147 4.80 -14.12 1.23
CA ALA A 147 4.88 -12.96 0.33
C ALA A 147 6.22 -12.94 -0.43
N ASP A 148 6.19 -12.50 -1.68
CA ASP A 148 7.37 -12.45 -2.56
C ASP A 148 7.89 -11.03 -2.75
N LEU A 149 7.05 -10.00 -2.56
CA LEU A 149 7.40 -8.61 -2.73
C LEU A 149 6.59 -7.73 -1.78
N ILE A 150 7.27 -6.82 -1.10
CA ILE A 150 6.62 -5.80 -0.24
C ILE A 150 6.90 -4.41 -0.80
N LEU A 151 5.85 -3.67 -1.08
CA LEU A 151 5.88 -2.28 -1.57
C LEU A 151 5.30 -1.36 -0.51
N GLY A 152 6.17 -0.62 0.18
CA GLY A 152 5.81 0.31 1.25
C GLY A 152 5.49 1.71 0.71
N HIS A 153 4.49 2.32 1.34
CA HIS A 153 4.03 3.68 1.09
C HIS A 153 3.70 4.37 2.43
N GLY A 154 3.49 5.68 2.43
CA GLY A 154 3.07 6.45 3.59
C GLY A 154 4.08 7.48 4.07
N PRO A 155 5.39 7.18 4.16
CA PRO A 155 6.37 8.14 4.68
C PRO A 155 6.58 9.38 3.81
N HIS A 156 6.12 9.40 2.58
CA HIS A 156 6.33 10.47 1.59
C HIS A 156 7.80 10.76 1.26
N VAL A 157 8.70 9.90 1.69
CA VAL A 157 10.14 9.89 1.38
C VAL A 157 10.57 8.50 1.01
N MET A 158 11.58 8.36 0.17
CA MET A 158 12.19 7.05 -0.08
C MET A 158 12.84 6.53 1.20
N ARG A 159 12.67 5.24 1.46
CA ARG A 159 13.34 4.54 2.55
C ARG A 159 14.19 3.38 2.01
N ALA A 160 14.90 2.71 2.91
CA ALA A 160 15.75 1.59 2.58
C ALA A 160 15.04 0.49 1.77
N LEU A 161 15.82 -0.21 0.97
CA LEU A 161 15.49 -1.49 0.37
C LEU A 161 16.18 -2.61 1.16
N GLU A 162 15.49 -3.71 1.37
CA GLU A 162 16.04 -4.90 2.03
C GLU A 162 15.80 -6.14 1.18
N LEU A 163 16.80 -7.00 1.07
CA LEU A 163 16.65 -8.38 0.61
C LEU A 163 16.55 -9.29 1.84
N TYR A 164 15.32 -9.74 2.15
CA TYR A 164 15.07 -10.66 3.23
C TYR A 164 14.69 -12.03 2.69
N LYS A 165 15.49 -13.06 2.99
CA LYS A 165 15.30 -14.42 2.45
C LYS A 165 15.17 -14.45 0.91
N GLY A 166 15.92 -13.59 0.22
CA GLY A 166 15.89 -13.47 -1.24
C GLY A 166 14.66 -12.74 -1.82
N LYS A 167 13.82 -12.14 -0.98
CA LYS A 167 12.64 -11.37 -1.37
C LYS A 167 12.86 -9.89 -1.10
N LEU A 168 12.39 -9.04 -2.02
CA LEU A 168 12.56 -7.58 -1.91
C LEU A 168 11.51 -6.97 -1.00
N ILE A 169 11.97 -6.14 -0.07
CA ILE A 169 11.17 -5.23 0.74
C ILE A 169 11.58 -3.80 0.39
N ALA A 170 10.67 -3.03 -0.17
CA ALA A 170 10.80 -1.58 -0.30
C ALA A 170 10.05 -0.93 0.87
N TYR A 171 10.77 -0.36 1.82
CA TYR A 171 10.16 0.20 3.03
C TYR A 171 9.37 1.49 2.78
N SER A 172 9.69 2.24 1.75
CA SER A 172 8.86 3.27 1.14
C SER A 172 9.43 3.65 -0.22
N LEU A 173 8.53 3.73 -1.19
CA LEU A 173 8.87 4.13 -2.57
C LEU A 173 8.90 5.65 -2.77
N GLY A 174 8.55 6.44 -1.76
CA GLY A 174 8.41 7.90 -1.87
C GLY A 174 7.12 8.33 -2.55
N ASN A 175 7.08 9.59 -2.99
CA ASN A 175 5.93 10.18 -3.69
C ASN A 175 6.00 9.91 -5.18
N PHE A 176 5.00 9.25 -5.77
CA PHE A 176 4.94 9.00 -7.21
C PHE A 176 4.42 10.22 -7.99
N MET A 177 3.27 10.75 -7.57
CA MET A 177 2.67 11.95 -8.16
C MET A 177 2.14 12.86 -7.06
N GLY A 178 2.62 14.11 -7.04
CA GLY A 178 2.24 15.10 -6.03
C GLY A 178 2.12 16.51 -6.62
N TYR A 179 1.55 16.64 -7.84
CA TYR A 179 1.49 17.95 -8.49
C TYR A 179 0.67 18.96 -7.67
N ARG A 180 1.34 20.01 -7.20
CA ARG A 180 0.80 21.12 -6.40
C ARG A 180 0.12 20.72 -5.07
N THR A 181 0.25 19.48 -4.61
CA THR A 181 -0.38 19.01 -3.37
C THR A 181 0.63 18.74 -2.26
N LEU A 182 1.78 18.17 -2.61
CA LEU A 182 2.85 17.84 -1.69
C LEU A 182 4.14 18.55 -2.09
N SER A 183 5.02 18.80 -1.11
CA SER A 183 6.35 19.34 -1.38
C SER A 183 7.15 18.37 -2.26
N THR A 184 7.85 18.91 -3.24
CA THR A 184 8.81 18.18 -4.08
C THR A 184 10.26 18.59 -3.78
N ALA A 185 10.49 19.26 -2.64
CA ALA A 185 11.81 19.71 -2.23
C ALA A 185 12.60 18.58 -1.56
N GLY A 186 13.89 18.47 -1.89
CA GLY A 186 14.78 17.49 -1.29
C GLY A 186 14.27 16.06 -1.40
N GLU A 187 14.26 15.33 -0.30
CA GLU A 187 13.86 13.93 -0.21
C GLU A 187 12.38 13.69 -0.55
N LEU A 188 11.54 14.72 -0.40
CA LEU A 188 10.10 14.63 -0.73
C LEU A 188 9.84 14.61 -2.24
N GLY A 189 10.81 15.04 -3.05
CA GLY A 189 10.76 15.00 -4.51
C GLY A 189 11.34 13.72 -5.12
N GLN A 190 11.78 12.78 -4.32
CA GLN A 190 12.38 11.52 -4.78
C GLN A 190 11.40 10.37 -4.67
N SER A 191 11.39 9.50 -5.69
CA SER A 191 10.61 8.26 -5.69
C SER A 191 11.33 7.15 -6.44
N LEU A 192 10.94 5.93 -6.15
CA LEU A 192 11.35 4.71 -6.87
C LEU A 192 10.15 4.13 -7.61
N ILE A 193 10.38 3.70 -8.85
CA ILE A 193 9.40 3.04 -9.73
C ILE A 193 9.93 1.65 -10.09
#